data_e3395b7bb51ec8f1ae61f4ee5eda1f11
#
_entry.id   e3395b7bb51ec8f1ae61f4ee5eda1f11
#
_cell.length_a   1.000
_cell.length_b   1.000
_cell.length_c   1.000
_cell.angle_alpha   90.00
_cell.angle_beta   90.00
_cell.angle_gamma   90.00
#
_symmetry.space_group_name_H-M   'P 1'
#
loop_
_entity.id
_entity.type
_entity.pdbx_description
1 polymer ?
#
loop_
_entity_poly.entity_id
_entity_poly.type
_entity_poly.pdbx_seq_one_letter_code
_entity_poly.pdbx_strand_id
1 'polypeptide(L)'
;MNRAVRSTVHEMLFDRGFDTIVTDTVDRIVASAVNGKRVLVYFVYDPKVSVKKMKNMREMLDDDPTKYNVLILVYKATITSFAKQFIATDVNDLNVQVFSENELSFNVTKHELVPKHDILSPEEKATVMSRYKTGIRHFPLMLSTDPVARYYG
;
A
#
# COMPACT_ATOMS: atom_id res chain seq x y z
N MET A 1 2.19 -15.69 -8.32
CA MET A 1 1.20 -14.89 -7.55
C MET A 1 -0.19 -15.19 -8.07
N ASN A 2 -1.15 -15.38 -7.19
CA ASN A 2 -2.51 -15.78 -7.55
C ASN A 2 -3.22 -14.62 -8.30
N ARG A 3 -4.12 -14.94 -9.24
CA ARG A 3 -4.97 -13.97 -9.95
C ARG A 3 -5.81 -13.13 -8.97
N ALA A 4 -6.29 -13.73 -7.89
CA ALA A 4 -7.05 -13.05 -6.84
C ALA A 4 -6.24 -11.93 -6.17
N VAL A 5 -4.97 -12.18 -5.85
CA VAL A 5 -4.06 -11.18 -5.25
C VAL A 5 -3.89 -9.96 -6.16
N ARG A 6 -3.71 -10.18 -7.46
CA ARG A 6 -3.59 -9.06 -8.42
C ARG A 6 -4.89 -8.26 -8.50
N SER A 7 -6.03 -8.95 -8.54
CA SER A 7 -7.34 -8.28 -8.53
C SER A 7 -7.51 -7.41 -7.28
N THR A 8 -7.16 -7.93 -6.10
CA THR A 8 -7.21 -7.17 -4.84
C THR A 8 -6.25 -5.97 -4.86
N VAL A 9 -5.06 -6.12 -5.44
CA VAL A 9 -4.11 -5.01 -5.59
C VAL A 9 -4.68 -3.93 -6.50
N HIS A 10 -5.28 -4.28 -7.64
CA HIS A 10 -5.93 -3.30 -8.52
C HIS A 10 -7.06 -2.55 -7.81
N GLU A 11 -7.93 -3.27 -7.08
CA GLU A 11 -8.98 -2.66 -6.28
C GLU A 11 -8.41 -1.71 -5.22
N MET A 12 -7.39 -2.14 -4.48
CA MET A 12 -6.71 -1.34 -3.47
C MET A 12 -6.11 -0.05 -4.06
N LEU A 13 -5.48 -0.15 -5.23
CA LEU A 13 -4.92 1.03 -5.91
C LEU A 13 -6.01 2.01 -6.32
N PHE A 14 -7.10 1.50 -6.89
CA PHE A 14 -8.25 2.29 -7.27
C PHE A 14 -8.88 3.00 -6.06
N ASP A 15 -9.14 2.27 -4.98
CA ASP A 15 -9.73 2.81 -3.75
C ASP A 15 -8.82 3.86 -3.07
N ARG A 16 -7.50 3.81 -3.33
CA ARG A 16 -6.53 4.82 -2.89
C ARG A 16 -6.40 6.03 -3.83
N GLY A 17 -7.16 6.05 -4.94
CA GLY A 17 -7.15 7.12 -5.92
C GLY A 17 -6.04 7.03 -6.98
N PHE A 18 -5.45 5.84 -7.17
CA PHE A 18 -4.54 5.57 -8.29
C PHE A 18 -5.31 5.00 -9.48
N ASP A 19 -5.98 5.88 -10.22
CA ASP A 19 -6.94 5.50 -11.25
C ASP A 19 -6.30 5.05 -12.57
N THR A 20 -5.05 5.46 -12.81
CA THR A 20 -4.36 5.20 -14.07
C THR A 20 -3.29 4.15 -13.89
N ILE A 21 -3.48 2.97 -14.47
CA ILE A 21 -2.46 1.94 -14.57
C ILE A 21 -1.53 2.27 -15.75
N VAL A 22 -0.27 2.56 -15.44
CA VAL A 22 0.76 2.90 -16.45
C VAL A 22 1.42 1.65 -16.97
N THR A 23 1.71 0.70 -16.09
CA THR A 23 2.36 -0.57 -16.45
C THR A 23 1.78 -1.69 -15.60
N ASP A 24 1.46 -2.80 -16.22
CA ASP A 24 1.01 -4.02 -15.56
C ASP A 24 1.75 -5.23 -16.16
N THR A 25 2.80 -5.66 -15.47
CA THR A 25 3.61 -6.81 -15.84
C THR A 25 3.53 -7.90 -14.77
N VAL A 26 4.12 -9.06 -15.05
CA VAL A 26 4.13 -10.19 -14.09
C VAL A 26 4.72 -9.78 -12.75
N ASP A 27 5.80 -8.99 -12.77
CA ASP A 27 6.60 -8.66 -11.57
C ASP A 27 6.23 -7.32 -10.94
N ARG A 28 5.58 -6.42 -11.67
CA ARG A 28 5.29 -5.07 -11.17
C ARG A 28 4.03 -4.46 -11.78
N ILE A 29 3.39 -3.62 -10.97
CA ILE A 29 2.32 -2.71 -11.41
C ILE A 29 2.77 -1.29 -11.08
N VAL A 30 2.66 -0.40 -12.05
CA VAL A 30 2.87 1.04 -11.85
C VAL A 30 1.55 1.75 -12.07
N ALA A 31 1.13 2.53 -11.10
CA ALA A 31 -0.08 3.33 -11.21
C ALA A 31 0.20 4.78 -10.83
N SER A 32 -0.60 5.68 -11.37
CA SER A 32 -0.55 7.11 -11.06
C SER A 32 -1.93 7.63 -10.65
N ALA A 33 -1.92 8.60 -9.75
CA ALA A 33 -3.09 9.35 -9.35
C ALA A 33 -3.17 10.67 -10.11
N VAL A 34 -4.35 11.26 -10.17
CA VAL A 34 -4.61 12.58 -10.81
C VAL A 34 -3.72 13.69 -10.23
N ASN A 35 -3.37 13.60 -8.96
CA ASN A 35 -2.48 14.56 -8.28
C ASN A 35 -0.98 14.39 -8.61
N GLY A 36 -0.64 13.53 -9.57
CA GLY A 36 0.74 13.26 -9.98
C GLY A 36 1.52 12.30 -9.09
N LYS A 37 0.94 11.82 -8.01
CA LYS A 37 1.57 10.77 -7.19
C LYS A 37 1.65 9.47 -7.97
N ARG A 38 2.76 8.76 -7.78
CA ARG A 38 3.00 7.46 -8.41
C ARG A 38 3.24 6.39 -7.36
N VAL A 39 2.69 5.21 -7.62
CA VAL A 39 2.90 4.01 -6.82
C VAL A 39 3.53 2.91 -7.67
N LEU A 40 4.51 2.24 -7.09
CA LEU A 40 5.06 1.02 -7.64
C LEU A 40 4.65 -0.14 -6.75
N VAL A 41 3.99 -1.14 -7.30
CA VAL A 41 3.75 -2.44 -6.65
C VAL A 41 4.74 -3.43 -7.23
N TYR A 42 5.53 -4.05 -6.39
CA TYR A 42 6.51 -5.05 -6.77
C TYR A 42 6.17 -6.42 -6.18
N PHE A 43 6.06 -7.42 -7.03
CA PHE A 43 5.74 -8.79 -6.64
C PHE A 43 6.99 -9.63 -6.50
N VAL A 44 7.25 -10.16 -5.31
CA VAL A 44 8.39 -11.03 -5.02
C VAL A 44 7.93 -12.48 -4.97
N TYR A 45 8.40 -13.27 -5.93
CA TYR A 45 8.07 -14.69 -6.05
C TYR A 45 9.06 -15.61 -5.30
N ASP A 46 10.19 -15.04 -4.89
CA ASP A 46 11.21 -15.78 -4.18
C ASP A 46 10.66 -16.37 -2.86
N PRO A 47 11.09 -17.58 -2.47
CA PRO A 47 10.64 -18.21 -1.23
C PRO A 47 11.07 -17.43 0.02
N LYS A 48 12.07 -16.54 -0.12
CA LYS A 48 12.59 -15.72 0.97
C LYS A 48 13.03 -14.35 0.46
N VAL A 49 12.43 -13.29 1.01
CA VAL A 49 12.86 -11.92 0.73
C VAL A 49 14.07 -11.59 1.60
N SER A 50 15.25 -11.49 0.98
CA SER A 50 16.51 -11.14 1.62
C SER A 50 16.87 -9.67 1.47
N VAL A 51 17.79 -9.16 2.31
CA VAL A 51 18.32 -7.78 2.20
C VAL A 51 18.95 -7.53 0.82
N LYS A 52 19.64 -8.54 0.25
CA LYS A 52 20.25 -8.41 -1.09
C LYS A 52 19.19 -8.09 -2.16
N LYS A 53 18.04 -8.77 -2.10
CA LYS A 53 16.92 -8.52 -3.02
C LYS A 53 16.37 -7.10 -2.85
N MET A 54 16.26 -6.63 -1.59
CA MET A 54 15.81 -5.27 -1.29
C MET A 54 16.78 -4.20 -1.79
N LYS A 55 18.09 -4.43 -1.64
CA LYS A 55 19.13 -3.53 -2.16
C LYS A 55 19.05 -3.42 -3.69
N ASN A 56 19.01 -4.56 -4.39
CA ASN A 56 18.87 -4.57 -5.84
C ASN A 56 17.60 -3.82 -6.30
N MET A 57 16.50 -3.99 -5.58
CA MET A 57 15.27 -3.27 -5.87
C MET A 57 15.44 -1.76 -5.64
N ARG A 58 16.15 -1.35 -4.59
CA ARG A 58 16.46 0.06 -4.34
C ARG A 58 17.30 0.67 -5.45
N GLU A 59 18.35 -0.02 -5.88
CA GLU A 59 19.20 0.39 -7.01
C GLU A 59 18.36 0.58 -8.29
N MET A 60 17.47 -0.38 -8.58
CA MET A 60 16.55 -0.26 -9.73
C MET A 60 15.60 0.95 -9.62
N LEU A 61 15.21 1.34 -8.41
CA LEU A 61 14.36 2.51 -8.18
C LEU A 61 15.14 3.81 -8.30
N ASP A 62 16.39 3.82 -7.86
CA ASP A 62 17.27 4.99 -7.94
C ASP A 62 17.69 5.28 -9.40
N ASP A 63 17.80 4.24 -10.23
CA ASP A 63 18.09 4.34 -11.67
C ASP A 63 16.86 4.76 -12.50
N ASP A 64 15.65 4.65 -11.95
CA ASP A 64 14.42 5.03 -12.66
C ASP A 64 14.18 6.54 -12.54
N PRO A 65 14.15 7.27 -13.66
CA PRO A 65 13.88 8.72 -13.66
C PRO A 65 12.48 9.07 -13.14
N THR A 66 11.60 8.07 -13.05
CA THR A 66 10.25 8.24 -12.51
C THR A 66 10.29 8.15 -10.99
N LYS A 67 10.07 9.28 -10.32
CA LYS A 67 9.98 9.29 -8.85
C LYS A 67 8.67 8.64 -8.40
N TYR A 68 8.78 7.61 -7.58
CA TYR A 68 7.65 6.99 -6.90
C TYR A 68 7.45 7.61 -5.51
N ASN A 69 6.19 7.79 -5.12
CA ASN A 69 5.85 8.28 -3.79
C ASN A 69 5.59 7.14 -2.80
N VAL A 70 5.07 6.02 -3.34
CA VAL A 70 4.71 4.84 -2.56
C VAL A 70 5.28 3.61 -3.22
N LEU A 71 5.88 2.74 -2.42
CA LEU A 71 6.32 1.42 -2.83
C LEU A 71 5.54 0.35 -2.06
N ILE A 72 4.85 -0.51 -2.77
CA ILE A 72 4.13 -1.64 -2.20
C ILE A 72 4.87 -2.92 -2.58
N LEU A 73 5.38 -3.63 -1.58
CA LEU A 73 6.03 -4.91 -1.77
C LEU A 73 5.08 -6.04 -1.43
N VAL A 74 4.78 -6.90 -2.39
CA VAL A 74 3.95 -8.09 -2.18
C VAL A 74 4.84 -9.34 -2.24
N TYR A 75 4.91 -10.09 -1.15
CA TYR A 75 5.75 -11.29 -1.06
C TYR A 75 4.91 -12.55 -0.82
N LYS A 76 5.39 -13.67 -1.37
CA LYS A 76 4.66 -14.95 -1.32
C LYS A 76 4.89 -15.72 -0.02
N ALA A 77 6.11 -15.86 0.44
CA ALA A 77 6.44 -16.78 1.52
C ALA A 77 6.88 -16.05 2.81
N THR A 78 8.14 -15.68 2.91
CA THR A 78 8.67 -15.06 4.13
C THR A 78 9.59 -13.88 3.83
N ILE A 79 9.58 -12.90 4.73
CA ILE A 79 10.52 -11.79 4.75
C ILE A 79 11.44 -11.90 5.96
N THR A 80 12.74 -11.74 5.76
CA THR A 80 13.71 -11.83 6.85
C THR A 80 13.62 -10.60 7.77
N SER A 81 13.96 -10.80 9.06
CA SER A 81 14.03 -9.69 10.03
C SER A 81 14.98 -8.58 9.57
N PHE A 82 16.12 -8.94 8.98
CA PHE A 82 17.07 -7.99 8.41
C PHE A 82 16.48 -7.22 7.22
N ALA A 83 15.67 -7.86 6.36
CA ALA A 83 15.00 -7.15 5.27
C ALA A 83 13.93 -6.19 5.79
N LYS A 84 13.19 -6.56 6.85
CA LYS A 84 12.24 -5.65 7.52
C LYS A 84 12.97 -4.45 8.13
N GLN A 85 14.09 -4.68 8.78
CA GLN A 85 14.91 -3.62 9.36
C GLN A 85 15.46 -2.69 8.28
N PHE A 86 15.96 -3.23 7.17
CA PHE A 86 16.43 -2.45 6.02
C PHE A 86 15.33 -1.52 5.48
N ILE A 87 14.11 -2.03 5.34
CA ILE A 87 12.96 -1.21 4.91
C ILE A 87 12.71 -0.07 5.90
N ALA A 88 12.83 -0.33 7.20
CA ALA A 88 12.57 0.67 8.24
C ALA A 88 13.67 1.75 8.36
N THR A 89 14.91 1.43 7.98
CA THR A 89 16.07 2.34 8.16
C THR A 89 16.51 3.02 6.87
N ASP A 90 16.64 2.26 5.79
CA ASP A 90 17.32 2.71 4.57
C ASP A 90 16.36 3.22 3.47
N VAL A 91 15.05 3.05 3.66
CA VAL A 91 14.04 3.42 2.66
C VAL A 91 13.05 4.47 3.22
N ASN A 92 13.50 5.28 4.19
CA ASN A 92 12.68 6.31 4.82
C ASN A 92 12.18 7.41 3.86
N ASP A 93 12.86 7.60 2.73
CA ASP A 93 12.47 8.60 1.73
C ASP A 93 11.23 8.20 0.92
N LEU A 94 10.86 6.91 0.96
CA LEU A 94 9.71 6.35 0.28
C LEU A 94 8.73 5.77 1.31
N ASN A 95 7.45 5.97 1.11
CA ASN A 95 6.44 5.24 1.88
C ASN A 95 6.42 3.78 1.42
N VAL A 96 7.13 2.91 2.13
CA VAL A 96 7.21 1.48 1.80
C VAL A 96 6.21 0.69 2.63
N GLN A 97 5.32 0.02 1.94
CA GLN A 97 4.33 -0.88 2.53
C GLN A 97 4.60 -2.31 2.09
N VAL A 98 4.50 -3.24 3.02
CA VAL A 98 4.82 -4.64 2.78
C VAL A 98 3.60 -5.51 3.08
N PHE A 99 3.16 -6.28 2.09
CA PHE A 99 2.02 -7.19 2.21
C PHE A 99 2.42 -8.62 1.89
N SER A 100 1.88 -9.57 2.64
CA SER A 100 1.95 -10.96 2.26
C SER A 100 0.89 -11.30 1.21
N GLU A 101 1.13 -12.33 0.38
CA GLU A 101 0.15 -12.84 -0.58
C GLU A 101 -1.17 -13.23 0.10
N ASN A 102 -1.08 -13.75 1.33
CA ASN A 102 -2.25 -14.16 2.10
C ASN A 102 -3.13 -12.97 2.52
N GLU A 103 -2.53 -11.83 2.88
CA GLU A 103 -3.27 -10.62 3.25
C GLU A 103 -4.06 -10.04 2.07
N LEU A 104 -3.57 -10.24 0.85
CA LEU A 104 -4.19 -9.75 -0.38
C LEU A 104 -4.96 -10.83 -1.14
N SER A 105 -5.16 -12.01 -0.55
CA SER A 105 -5.90 -13.10 -1.19
C SER A 105 -7.38 -12.77 -1.41
N PHE A 106 -7.92 -11.86 -0.63
CA PHE A 106 -9.25 -11.28 -0.77
C PHE A 106 -9.25 -9.81 -0.35
N ASN A 107 -10.21 -9.05 -0.83
CA ASN A 107 -10.37 -7.66 -0.44
C ASN A 107 -11.06 -7.57 0.92
N VAL A 108 -10.32 -7.14 1.95
CA VAL A 108 -10.81 -7.04 3.32
C VAL A 108 -12.00 -6.07 3.46
N THR A 109 -12.06 -5.03 2.63
CA THR A 109 -13.15 -4.04 2.67
C THR A 109 -14.48 -4.57 2.18
N LYS A 110 -14.47 -5.69 1.43
CA LYS A 110 -15.68 -6.37 0.94
C LYS A 110 -16.17 -7.48 1.86
N HIS A 111 -15.50 -7.69 3.00
CA HIS A 111 -15.93 -8.70 3.96
C HIS A 111 -17.22 -8.26 4.67
N GLU A 112 -18.18 -9.17 4.81
CA GLU A 112 -19.51 -8.90 5.37
C GLU A 112 -19.48 -8.22 6.76
N LEU A 113 -18.50 -8.59 7.59
CA LEU A 113 -18.35 -8.02 8.95
C LEU A 113 -17.61 -6.68 8.98
N VAL A 114 -17.06 -6.24 7.86
CA VAL A 114 -16.31 -4.97 7.79
C VAL A 114 -17.27 -3.87 7.32
N PRO A 115 -17.55 -2.85 8.16
CA PRO A 115 -18.37 -1.73 7.74
C PRO A 115 -17.68 -0.95 6.62
N LYS A 116 -18.48 -0.30 5.79
CA LYS A 116 -17.96 0.56 4.73
C LYS A 116 -17.13 1.70 5.34
N HIS A 117 -15.94 1.91 4.81
CA HIS A 117 -15.06 3.02 5.17
C HIS A 117 -14.94 3.96 3.97
N ASP A 118 -15.19 5.24 4.21
CA ASP A 118 -15.03 6.28 3.19
C ASP A 118 -13.92 7.23 3.64
N ILE A 119 -12.95 7.49 2.77
CA ILE A 119 -11.87 8.45 3.03
C ILE A 119 -12.43 9.85 2.84
N LEU A 120 -12.48 10.62 3.92
CA LEU A 120 -12.97 11.99 3.89
C LEU A 120 -11.93 12.97 3.37
N SER A 121 -12.35 13.89 2.53
CA SER A 121 -11.55 15.06 2.19
C SER A 121 -11.35 15.97 3.43
N PRO A 122 -10.34 16.88 3.41
CA PRO A 122 -10.15 17.84 4.51
C PRO A 122 -11.39 18.69 4.81
N GLU A 123 -12.16 19.03 3.78
CA GLU A 123 -13.39 19.85 3.88
C GLU A 123 -14.54 19.05 4.52
N GLU A 124 -14.74 17.81 4.08
CA GLU A 124 -15.73 16.91 4.67
C GLU A 124 -15.40 16.62 6.14
N LYS A 125 -14.13 16.40 6.45
CA LYS A 125 -13.64 16.22 7.83
C LYS A 125 -13.96 17.46 8.68
N ALA A 126 -13.71 18.67 8.19
CA ALA A 126 -14.03 19.91 8.89
C ALA A 126 -15.55 20.03 9.13
N THR A 127 -16.36 19.67 8.14
CA THR A 127 -17.83 19.67 8.23
C THR A 127 -18.32 18.70 9.30
N VAL A 128 -17.78 17.48 9.34
CA VAL A 128 -18.11 16.48 10.37
C VAL A 128 -17.72 16.98 11.76
N MET A 129 -16.53 17.55 11.92
CA MET A 129 -16.06 18.09 13.20
C MET A 129 -16.97 19.22 13.70
N SER A 130 -17.37 20.12 12.81
CA SER A 130 -18.28 21.22 13.12
C SER A 130 -19.67 20.71 13.51
N ARG A 131 -20.22 19.75 12.74
CA ARG A 131 -21.54 19.17 12.97
C ARG A 131 -21.67 18.49 14.33
N TYR A 132 -20.66 17.73 14.71
CA TYR A 132 -20.65 17.00 15.99
C TYR A 132 -19.99 17.78 17.13
N LYS A 133 -19.54 19.02 16.89
CA LYS A 133 -18.84 19.87 17.86
C LYS A 133 -17.70 19.13 18.57
N THR A 134 -16.96 18.32 17.81
CA THR A 134 -15.93 17.43 18.33
C THR A 134 -14.55 17.76 17.76
N GLY A 135 -13.50 17.47 18.51
CA GLY A 135 -12.12 17.58 18.06
C GLY A 135 -11.58 16.25 17.53
N ILE A 136 -10.46 16.29 16.80
CA ILE A 136 -9.81 15.11 16.22
C ILE A 136 -9.58 14.00 17.27
N ARG A 137 -9.28 14.36 18.52
CA ARG A 137 -9.00 13.41 19.61
C ARG A 137 -10.20 12.56 20.04
N HIS A 138 -11.39 12.93 19.64
CA HIS A 138 -12.63 12.22 20.02
C HIS A 138 -13.14 11.26 18.94
N PHE A 139 -12.46 11.21 17.77
CA PHE A 139 -12.77 10.22 16.75
C PHE A 139 -12.30 8.83 17.19
N PRO A 140 -13.02 7.78 16.80
CA PRO A 140 -12.55 6.41 17.00
C PRO A 140 -11.16 6.23 16.39
N LEU A 141 -10.26 5.61 17.15
CA LEU A 141 -8.90 5.32 16.70
C LEU A 141 -8.87 3.96 16.03
N MET A 142 -8.19 3.89 14.90
CA MET A 142 -7.88 2.64 14.21
C MET A 142 -6.37 2.38 14.34
N LEU A 143 -6.00 1.14 14.64
CA LEU A 143 -4.59 0.77 14.72
C LEU A 143 -3.97 0.77 13.30
N SER A 144 -2.76 1.26 13.16
CA SER A 144 -2.01 1.21 11.89
C SER A 144 -1.72 -0.22 11.40
N THR A 145 -1.83 -1.21 12.30
CA THR A 145 -1.70 -2.64 12.00
C THR A 145 -3.02 -3.29 11.58
N ASP A 146 -4.13 -2.58 11.71
CA ASP A 146 -5.44 -3.08 11.28
C ASP A 146 -5.44 -3.35 9.76
N PRO A 147 -5.94 -4.50 9.31
CA PRO A 147 -5.97 -4.83 7.88
C PRO A 147 -6.69 -3.79 7.01
N VAL A 148 -7.75 -3.17 7.53
CA VAL A 148 -8.49 -2.12 6.81
C VAL A 148 -7.68 -0.83 6.74
N ALA A 149 -7.02 -0.43 7.85
CA ALA A 149 -6.13 0.73 7.85
C ALA A 149 -4.99 0.54 6.85
N ARG A 150 -4.38 -0.64 6.83
CA ARG A 150 -3.30 -0.99 5.89
C ARG A 150 -3.78 -1.03 4.44
N TYR A 151 -5.02 -1.43 4.21
CA TYR A 151 -5.62 -1.44 2.87
C TYR A 151 -5.72 -0.02 2.29
N TYR A 152 -6.06 0.98 3.09
CA TYR A 152 -6.14 2.38 2.65
C TYR A 152 -4.81 3.14 2.69
N GLY A 153 -3.79 2.68 3.41
CA GLY A 153 -2.41 3.18 3.41
C GLY A 153 -2.06 4.16 4.50
#